data_5ef237bc44c78fcfb9b12cc59e0aaa11
#
_entry.id   5ef237bc44c78fcfb9b12cc59e0aaa11
#
_cell.length_a   1.000
_cell.length_b   1.000
_cell.length_c   1.000
_cell.angle_alpha   90.00
_cell.angle_beta   90.00
_cell.angle_gamma   90.00
#
_symmetry.space_group_name_H-M   'P 1'
#
loop_
_entity.id
_entity.type
_entity.pdbx_description
1 polymer ?
#
loop_
_entity_poly.entity_id
_entity_poly.type
_entity_poly.pdbx_seq_one_letter_code
_entity_poly.pdbx_strand_id
1 'polypeptide(L)'
;NEMLYAYQKEKGGVFMGSRAADWDGELVLSYRDEPLIIRTVGESNGRYTTTSIRVRLAIHLERDYELRIRPKSAMSTGLNTVLGVLDRGLEKLPSGPDLHEDYGCPEVTRGRTITTTDRSFTKLVLRDLELRNALLASPKDGLLILPGPGREGLHLVESYSYPDSMYTDWYSEPMNTGPDWTDTEEERAEKEEKLAELAQDTFFPRLEKVIGLTKAARGAALTWRMGTPG
;
A
#
# COMPACT_ATOMS: atom_id res chain seq x y z
N ASN A 1 9.60 -10.06 6.42
CA ASN A 1 9.65 -9.32 7.72
C ASN A 1 11.04 -8.76 8.01
N GLU A 2 12.13 -9.42 7.60
CA GLU A 2 13.51 -8.95 7.82
C GLU A 2 13.73 -7.53 7.28
N MET A 3 13.24 -7.22 6.08
CA MET A 3 13.37 -5.89 5.48
C MET A 3 12.58 -4.82 6.24
N LEU A 4 11.39 -5.14 6.79
CA LEU A 4 10.66 -4.23 7.67
C LEU A 4 11.39 -4.01 8.99
N TYR A 5 12.01 -5.03 9.52
CA TYR A 5 12.83 -4.92 10.72
C TYR A 5 14.10 -4.09 10.48
N ALA A 6 14.75 -4.26 9.32
CA ALA A 6 15.87 -3.40 8.92
C ALA A 6 15.43 -1.93 8.78
N TYR A 7 14.26 -1.68 8.18
CA TYR A 7 13.69 -0.34 8.10
C TYR A 7 13.38 0.26 9.47
N GLN A 8 12.86 -0.56 10.40
CA GLN A 8 12.61 -0.14 11.78
C GLN A 8 13.91 0.29 12.50
N LYS A 9 15.01 -0.42 12.29
CA LYS A 9 16.32 -0.03 12.87
C LYS A 9 16.76 1.35 12.39
N GLU A 10 16.48 1.72 11.14
CA GLU A 10 16.86 3.01 10.57
C GLU A 10 15.89 4.14 10.94
N LYS A 11 14.59 3.89 10.86
CA LYS A 11 13.55 4.94 11.00
C LYS A 11 12.89 4.97 12.38
N GLY A 12 13.16 3.99 13.22
CA GLY A 12 12.48 3.82 14.50
C GLY A 12 11.11 3.18 14.39
N GLY A 13 10.28 3.39 15.41
CA GLY A 13 8.96 2.77 15.49
C GLY A 13 8.95 1.43 16.22
N VAL A 14 7.83 0.73 16.15
CA VAL A 14 7.60 -0.56 16.84
C VAL A 14 7.31 -1.62 15.79
N PHE A 15 8.19 -2.62 15.70
CA PHE A 15 7.96 -3.80 14.87
C PHE A 15 7.26 -4.89 15.69
N MET A 16 6.21 -5.46 15.12
CA MET A 16 5.44 -6.56 15.68
C MET A 16 5.41 -7.73 14.68
N GLY A 17 5.73 -8.91 15.15
CA GLY A 17 5.76 -10.13 14.33
C GLY A 17 7.06 -10.91 14.50
N SER A 18 7.13 -12.06 13.84
CA SER A 18 8.34 -12.88 13.80
C SER A 18 9.23 -12.44 12.64
N ARG A 19 10.52 -12.21 12.91
CA ARG A 19 11.52 -11.92 11.87
C ARG A 19 11.62 -13.06 10.85
N ALA A 20 11.55 -14.30 11.34
CA ALA A 20 11.68 -15.50 10.52
C ALA A 20 10.44 -15.83 9.66
N ALA A 21 9.32 -15.14 9.86
CA ALA A 21 8.15 -15.34 9.04
C ALA A 21 8.20 -14.45 7.78
N ASP A 22 7.79 -15.00 6.64
CA ASP A 22 7.83 -14.28 5.36
C ASP A 22 6.75 -13.20 5.24
N TRP A 23 5.72 -13.27 6.07
CA TRP A 23 4.57 -12.36 6.08
C TRP A 23 4.05 -12.12 7.50
N ASP A 24 3.00 -11.29 7.62
CA ASP A 24 2.34 -10.89 8.88
C ASP A 24 3.20 -10.03 9.82
N GLY A 25 4.30 -9.45 9.31
CA GLY A 25 5.02 -8.40 10.02
C GLY A 25 4.29 -7.07 9.93
N GLU A 26 4.23 -6.37 11.06
CA GLU A 26 3.67 -5.04 11.16
C GLU A 26 4.69 -4.09 11.78
N LEU A 27 4.93 -2.96 11.10
CA LEU A 27 5.73 -1.86 11.63
C LEU A 27 4.83 -0.64 11.85
N VAL A 28 4.83 -0.13 13.06
CA VAL A 28 4.09 1.08 13.42
C VAL A 28 5.07 2.23 13.59
N LEU A 29 4.92 3.25 12.77
CA LEU A 29 5.63 4.53 12.87
C LEU A 29 4.69 5.62 13.38
N SER A 30 5.24 6.71 13.91
CA SER A 30 4.46 7.91 14.23
C SER A 30 4.41 8.85 13.02
N TYR A 31 3.23 9.32 12.67
CA TYR A 31 3.03 10.37 11.68
C TYR A 31 2.01 11.39 12.18
N ARG A 32 2.46 12.60 12.56
CA ARG A 32 1.60 13.65 13.15
C ARG A 32 0.79 13.14 14.33
N ASP A 33 1.46 12.45 15.26
CA ASP A 33 0.89 11.82 16.45
C ASP A 33 -0.16 10.72 16.19
N GLU A 34 -0.25 10.23 14.95
CA GLU A 34 -1.10 9.12 14.57
C GLU A 34 -0.27 7.90 14.13
N PRO A 35 -0.77 6.68 14.32
CA PRO A 35 -0.08 5.49 13.87
C PRO A 35 -0.13 5.36 12.35
N LEU A 36 1.03 5.33 11.72
CA LEU A 36 1.23 4.89 10.34
C LEU A 36 1.62 3.41 10.39
N ILE A 37 0.77 2.57 9.86
CA ILE A 37 0.92 1.12 9.93
C ILE A 37 1.44 0.62 8.59
N ILE A 38 2.54 -0.13 8.62
CA ILE A 38 3.15 -0.77 7.46
C ILE A 38 3.08 -2.27 7.65
N ARG A 39 2.62 -3.00 6.64
CA ARG A 39 2.51 -4.45 6.64
C ARG A 39 3.08 -5.06 5.37
N THR A 40 3.68 -6.23 5.52
CA THR A 40 3.87 -7.16 4.41
C THR A 40 2.77 -8.21 4.47
N VAL A 41 2.02 -8.38 3.39
CA VAL A 41 0.90 -9.31 3.34
C VAL A 41 1.16 -10.33 2.23
N GLY A 42 1.23 -11.60 2.63
CA GLY A 42 1.31 -12.72 1.70
C GLY A 42 -0.09 -13.16 1.28
N GLU A 43 -0.32 -13.23 -0.03
CA GLU A 43 -1.58 -13.69 -0.62
C GLU A 43 -1.31 -14.91 -1.49
N SER A 44 -1.93 -16.06 -1.16
CA SER A 44 -1.77 -17.29 -1.92
C SER A 44 -3.05 -17.64 -2.66
N ASN A 45 -2.92 -17.97 -3.93
CA ASN A 45 -4.02 -18.52 -4.75
C ASN A 45 -3.93 -20.04 -4.93
N GLY A 46 -3.13 -20.71 -4.12
CA GLY A 46 -2.88 -22.15 -4.16
C GLY A 46 -1.82 -22.60 -5.18
N ARG A 47 -1.39 -21.72 -6.10
CA ARG A 47 -0.30 -21.95 -7.05
C ARG A 47 0.89 -21.03 -6.83
N TYR A 48 0.60 -19.79 -6.44
CA TYR A 48 1.61 -18.75 -6.24
C TYR A 48 1.28 -17.97 -4.99
N THR A 49 2.31 -17.57 -4.25
CA THR A 49 2.20 -16.60 -3.16
C THR A 49 2.74 -15.27 -3.68
N THR A 50 1.95 -14.21 -3.55
CA THR A 50 2.35 -12.85 -3.88
C THR A 50 2.42 -12.04 -2.60
N THR A 51 3.53 -11.38 -2.35
CA THR A 51 3.67 -10.49 -1.20
C THR A 51 3.44 -9.06 -1.62
N SER A 52 2.60 -8.34 -0.90
CA SER A 52 2.37 -6.91 -1.07
C SER A 52 2.86 -6.13 0.13
N ILE A 53 3.38 -4.93 -0.12
CA ILE A 53 3.59 -3.92 0.91
C ILE A 53 2.29 -3.12 1.02
N ARG A 54 1.82 -2.93 2.25
CA ARG A 54 0.65 -2.10 2.54
C ARG A 54 0.98 -1.05 3.58
N VAL A 55 0.59 0.18 3.32
CA VAL A 55 0.76 1.31 4.24
C VAL A 55 -0.59 1.91 4.53
N ARG A 56 -0.93 2.09 5.80
CA ARG A 56 -2.24 2.54 6.24
C ARG A 56 -2.16 3.70 7.21
N LEU A 57 -3.07 4.65 7.04
CA LEU A 57 -3.37 5.75 7.97
C LEU A 57 -4.87 5.84 8.20
N ALA A 58 -5.26 6.20 9.42
CA ALA A 58 -6.64 6.52 9.72
C ALA A 58 -6.95 7.98 9.35
N ILE A 59 -8.21 8.25 8.96
CA ILE A 59 -8.75 9.60 8.81
C ILE A 59 -10.20 9.63 9.29
N HIS A 60 -10.67 10.80 9.66
CA HIS A 60 -12.09 11.04 9.94
C HIS A 60 -12.69 11.91 8.84
N LEU A 61 -13.74 11.40 8.17
CA LEU A 61 -14.52 12.10 7.16
C LEU A 61 -15.97 12.19 7.61
N GLU A 62 -16.60 13.35 7.40
CA GLU A 62 -18.01 13.60 7.74
C GLU A 62 -18.97 13.11 6.64
N ARG A 63 -18.54 12.09 5.89
CA ARG A 63 -19.31 11.54 4.77
C ARG A 63 -19.03 10.06 4.62
N ASP A 64 -19.97 9.37 4.04
CA ASP A 64 -19.75 8.01 3.58
C ASP A 64 -19.00 8.06 2.26
N TYR A 65 -17.77 7.55 2.24
CA TYR A 65 -16.88 7.67 1.11
C TYR A 65 -16.03 6.43 0.91
N GLU A 66 -16.05 5.95 -0.33
CA GLU A 66 -15.11 4.92 -0.77
C GLU A 66 -14.43 5.36 -2.06
N LEU A 67 -13.12 5.11 -2.12
CA LEU A 67 -12.30 5.32 -3.29
C LEU A 67 -11.37 4.13 -3.49
N ARG A 68 -11.29 3.65 -4.72
CA ARG A 68 -10.33 2.62 -5.13
C ARG A 68 -9.67 3.05 -6.43
N ILE A 69 -8.36 3.21 -6.38
CA ILE A 69 -7.51 3.51 -7.54
C ILE A 69 -6.60 2.31 -7.76
N ARG A 70 -6.72 1.66 -8.92
CA ARG A 70 -5.97 0.44 -9.26
C ARG A 70 -5.23 0.62 -10.58
N PRO A 71 -3.99 0.12 -10.71
CA PRO A 71 -3.31 0.06 -12.00
C PRO A 71 -4.09 -0.80 -12.99
N LYS A 72 -4.21 -0.37 -14.26
CA LYS A 72 -4.89 -1.18 -15.31
C LYS A 72 -4.18 -2.50 -15.62
N SER A 73 -2.86 -2.54 -15.51
CA SER A 73 -2.06 -3.76 -15.71
C SER A 73 -2.39 -4.88 -14.71
N ALA A 74 -2.83 -4.52 -13.50
CA ALA A 74 -3.28 -5.50 -12.50
C ALA A 74 -4.57 -6.24 -12.91
N MET A 75 -5.34 -5.70 -13.85
CA MET A 75 -6.57 -6.32 -14.33
C MET A 75 -6.35 -7.42 -15.38
N SER A 76 -5.20 -7.42 -16.07
CA SER A 76 -4.96 -8.34 -17.19
C SER A 76 -4.30 -9.68 -16.81
N THR A 77 -3.78 -9.82 -15.60
CA THR A 77 -2.92 -10.96 -15.21
C THR A 77 -3.51 -11.84 -14.11
N GLY A 78 -4.82 -12.17 -14.15
CA GLY A 78 -5.37 -13.15 -13.18
C GLY A 78 -5.36 -12.68 -11.70
N LEU A 79 -4.79 -11.53 -11.40
CA LEU A 79 -4.81 -10.86 -10.08
C LEU A 79 -6.23 -10.48 -9.62
N ASN A 80 -7.21 -10.52 -10.54
CA ASN A 80 -8.63 -10.40 -10.20
C ASN A 80 -9.08 -11.44 -9.16
N THR A 81 -8.43 -12.59 -9.08
CA THR A 81 -8.77 -13.64 -8.11
C THR A 81 -8.25 -13.28 -6.72
N VAL A 82 -7.07 -12.69 -6.63
CA VAL A 82 -6.44 -12.32 -5.35
C VAL A 82 -7.09 -11.05 -4.78
N LEU A 83 -7.33 -10.05 -5.62
CA LEU A 83 -8.07 -8.84 -5.23
C LEU A 83 -9.56 -9.16 -4.94
N GLY A 84 -10.13 -10.17 -5.58
CA GLY A 84 -11.48 -10.67 -5.29
C GLY A 84 -11.61 -11.32 -3.91
N VAL A 85 -10.53 -11.84 -3.32
CA VAL A 85 -10.55 -12.35 -1.94
C VAL A 85 -10.62 -11.19 -0.93
N LEU A 86 -9.95 -10.08 -1.21
CA LEU A 86 -10.05 -8.86 -0.42
C LEU A 86 -11.43 -8.19 -0.57
N ASP A 87 -12.06 -8.35 -1.73
CA ASP A 87 -13.42 -7.84 -2.02
C ASP A 87 -14.53 -8.69 -1.37
N ARG A 88 -14.28 -9.93 -0.93
CA ARG A 88 -15.34 -10.77 -0.32
C ARG A 88 -15.90 -10.23 1.00
N GLY A 89 -15.21 -9.29 1.64
CA GLY A 89 -15.75 -8.54 2.79
C GLY A 89 -16.47 -7.24 2.41
N LEU A 90 -16.49 -6.87 1.13
CA LEU A 90 -16.95 -5.59 0.62
C LEU A 90 -17.96 -5.81 -0.54
N GLU A 91 -18.92 -6.70 -0.31
CA GLU A 91 -20.05 -6.87 -1.23
C GLU A 91 -20.85 -5.57 -1.33
N LYS A 92 -20.92 -5.08 -2.55
CA LYS A 92 -21.71 -3.94 -3.05
C LYS A 92 -21.00 -2.61 -3.12
N LEU A 93 -20.06 -2.48 -4.07
CA LEU A 93 -19.94 -1.18 -4.73
C LEU A 93 -21.05 -1.05 -5.79
N PRO A 94 -21.92 -0.04 -5.72
CA PRO A 94 -23.10 0.09 -6.60
C PRO A 94 -22.78 0.36 -8.06
N SER A 95 -21.54 0.64 -8.41
CA SER A 95 -21.14 0.94 -9.78
C SER A 95 -19.82 0.27 -10.13
N GLY A 96 -19.80 -0.42 -11.25
CA GLY A 96 -18.57 -0.94 -11.86
C GLY A 96 -17.56 0.18 -12.11
N PRO A 97 -16.30 -0.18 -12.51
CA PRO A 97 -15.27 0.80 -12.76
C PRO A 97 -15.74 1.81 -13.82
N ASP A 98 -15.61 3.10 -13.50
CA ASP A 98 -15.93 4.16 -14.44
C ASP A 98 -14.78 4.29 -15.45
N LEU A 99 -14.90 3.57 -16.56
CA LEU A 99 -13.86 3.48 -17.60
C LEU A 99 -13.73 4.76 -18.44
N HIS A 100 -14.67 5.68 -18.31
CA HIS A 100 -14.79 6.83 -19.20
C HIS A 100 -14.59 8.19 -18.52
N GLU A 101 -14.56 8.24 -17.20
CA GLU A 101 -14.37 9.49 -16.48
C GLU A 101 -12.90 9.77 -16.20
N ASP A 102 -12.42 10.95 -16.58
CA ASP A 102 -11.04 11.38 -16.33
C ASP A 102 -10.85 12.13 -15.02
N TYR A 103 -11.94 12.39 -14.27
CA TYR A 103 -11.94 13.12 -13.00
C TYR A 103 -11.20 14.48 -13.05
N GLY A 104 -10.98 15.04 -14.24
CA GLY A 104 -10.20 16.26 -14.46
C GLY A 104 -8.69 16.07 -14.33
N CYS A 105 -8.20 14.83 -14.41
CA CYS A 105 -6.78 14.49 -14.36
C CYS A 105 -6.47 13.28 -15.27
N PRO A 106 -6.60 13.45 -16.61
CA PRO A 106 -6.43 12.35 -17.57
C PRO A 106 -5.05 11.68 -17.50
N GLU A 107 -4.03 12.38 -17.07
CA GLU A 107 -2.69 11.86 -16.85
C GLU A 107 -2.63 10.76 -15.78
N VAL A 108 -3.48 10.87 -14.75
CA VAL A 108 -3.60 9.87 -13.70
C VAL A 108 -4.50 8.72 -14.14
N THR A 109 -5.65 9.04 -14.76
CA THR A 109 -6.70 8.07 -15.04
C THR A 109 -6.41 7.18 -16.25
N ARG A 110 -5.55 7.62 -17.18
CA ARG A 110 -5.20 6.85 -18.39
C ARG A 110 -4.65 5.46 -18.07
N GLY A 111 -3.80 5.34 -17.05
CA GLY A 111 -3.17 4.08 -16.61
C GLY A 111 -3.88 3.38 -15.46
N ARG A 112 -5.05 3.88 -15.00
CA ARG A 112 -5.68 3.42 -13.78
C ARG A 112 -7.19 3.22 -13.95
N THR A 113 -7.74 2.36 -13.12
CA THR A 113 -9.18 2.22 -12.92
C THR A 113 -9.54 2.89 -11.61
N ILE A 114 -10.55 3.75 -11.62
CA ILE A 114 -11.06 4.44 -10.45
C ILE A 114 -12.49 3.96 -10.20
N THR A 115 -12.78 3.57 -8.98
CA THR A 115 -14.12 3.24 -8.50
C THR A 115 -14.38 4.06 -7.24
N THR A 116 -15.54 4.71 -7.15
CA THR A 116 -15.86 5.58 -6.03
C THR A 116 -17.37 5.65 -5.77
N THR A 117 -17.74 5.90 -4.52
CA THR A 117 -19.12 6.18 -4.11
C THR A 117 -19.51 7.66 -4.30
N ASP A 118 -18.52 8.58 -4.33
CA ASP A 118 -18.74 10.02 -4.53
C ASP A 118 -17.79 10.60 -5.58
N ARG A 119 -18.28 10.76 -6.80
CA ARG A 119 -17.52 11.30 -7.94
C ARG A 119 -17.08 12.75 -7.73
N SER A 120 -17.95 13.57 -7.15
CA SER A 120 -17.70 14.99 -6.96
C SER A 120 -16.58 15.19 -5.94
N PHE A 121 -16.63 14.47 -4.85
CA PHE A 121 -15.55 14.49 -3.85
C PHE A 121 -14.25 13.91 -4.40
N THR A 122 -14.32 12.83 -5.18
CA THR A 122 -13.13 12.26 -5.84
C THR A 122 -12.46 13.25 -6.78
N LYS A 123 -13.24 14.05 -7.55
CA LYS A 123 -12.67 15.13 -8.38
C LYS A 123 -11.93 16.18 -7.54
N LEU A 124 -12.42 16.51 -6.37
CA LEU A 124 -11.74 17.42 -5.44
C LEU A 124 -10.46 16.79 -4.89
N VAL A 125 -10.53 15.57 -4.41
CA VAL A 125 -9.37 14.82 -3.89
C VAL A 125 -8.27 14.71 -4.96
N LEU A 126 -8.63 14.38 -6.19
CA LEU A 126 -7.68 14.25 -7.30
C LEU A 126 -7.20 15.59 -7.88
N ARG A 127 -7.72 16.75 -7.44
CA ARG A 127 -7.14 18.07 -7.73
C ARG A 127 -5.91 18.37 -6.90
N ASP A 128 -5.72 17.69 -5.81
CA ASP A 128 -4.54 17.86 -4.96
C ASP A 128 -3.27 17.50 -5.72
N LEU A 129 -2.32 18.47 -5.76
CA LEU A 129 -1.11 18.34 -6.56
C LEU A 129 -0.14 17.31 -5.99
N GLU A 130 -0.04 17.22 -4.65
CA GLU A 130 0.83 16.26 -3.96
C GLU A 130 0.35 14.84 -4.25
N LEU A 131 -0.96 14.59 -4.14
CA LEU A 131 -1.54 13.29 -4.48
C LEU A 131 -1.34 12.92 -5.95
N ARG A 132 -1.57 13.86 -6.88
CA ARG A 132 -1.32 13.61 -8.31
C ARG A 132 0.13 13.20 -8.57
N ASN A 133 1.07 13.97 -8.04
CA ASN A 133 2.49 13.71 -8.21
C ASN A 133 2.87 12.34 -7.62
N ALA A 134 2.35 11.99 -6.44
CA ALA A 134 2.57 10.70 -5.83
C ALA A 134 2.01 9.55 -6.69
N LEU A 135 0.79 9.70 -7.23
CA LEU A 135 0.20 8.71 -8.13
C LEU A 135 1.02 8.55 -9.42
N LEU A 136 1.48 9.65 -10.02
CA LEU A 136 2.31 9.59 -11.23
C LEU A 136 3.69 8.96 -10.98
N ALA A 137 4.28 9.20 -9.81
CA ALA A 137 5.54 8.59 -9.40
C ALA A 137 5.41 7.09 -9.07
N SER A 138 4.18 6.60 -8.87
CA SER A 138 3.87 5.23 -8.43
C SER A 138 2.85 4.55 -9.37
N PRO A 139 3.13 4.42 -10.68
CA PRO A 139 2.14 4.00 -11.67
C PRO A 139 1.59 2.57 -11.45
N LYS A 140 2.33 1.74 -10.73
CA LYS A 140 1.98 0.34 -10.44
C LYS A 140 1.35 0.13 -9.06
N ASP A 141 1.31 1.18 -8.23
CA ASP A 141 0.77 1.10 -6.88
C ASP A 141 -0.71 1.47 -6.85
N GLY A 142 -1.43 0.87 -5.91
CA GLY A 142 -2.85 1.12 -5.70
C GLY A 142 -3.11 1.98 -4.47
N LEU A 143 -4.30 2.59 -4.44
CA LEU A 143 -4.77 3.42 -3.35
C LEU A 143 -6.22 3.08 -3.02
N LEU A 144 -6.53 2.96 -1.74
CA LEU A 144 -7.86 2.74 -1.19
C LEU A 144 -8.17 3.81 -0.15
N ILE A 145 -9.40 4.30 -0.14
CA ILE A 145 -9.99 5.00 1.01
C ILE A 145 -11.29 4.27 1.30
N LEU A 146 -11.40 3.66 2.47
CA LEU A 146 -12.51 2.76 2.80
C LEU A 146 -13.03 3.10 4.21
N PRO A 147 -14.34 2.89 4.48
CA PRO A 147 -14.86 2.98 5.83
C PRO A 147 -14.08 2.07 6.78
N GLY A 148 -13.70 2.61 7.93
CA GLY A 148 -13.02 1.87 8.97
C GLY A 148 -13.99 1.13 9.89
N PRO A 149 -13.55 0.08 10.57
CA PRO A 149 -14.41 -0.68 11.46
C PRO A 149 -14.81 0.10 12.71
N GLY A 150 -16.07 -0.03 13.11
CA GLY A 150 -16.55 0.24 14.46
C GLY A 150 -16.77 1.71 14.86
N ARG A 151 -16.47 2.69 14.01
CA ARG A 151 -16.73 4.12 14.31
C ARG A 151 -17.27 4.82 13.09
N GLU A 152 -18.39 5.52 13.28
CA GLU A 152 -18.95 6.42 12.26
C GLU A 152 -17.92 7.49 11.87
N GLY A 153 -17.79 7.74 10.58
CA GLY A 153 -16.84 8.71 10.04
C GLY A 153 -15.38 8.26 10.01
N LEU A 154 -15.01 7.15 10.66
CA LEU A 154 -13.65 6.61 10.54
C LEU A 154 -13.44 6.00 9.16
N HIS A 155 -12.37 6.39 8.49
CA HIS A 155 -11.92 5.80 7.23
C HIS A 155 -10.46 5.38 7.33
N LEU A 156 -10.08 4.43 6.51
CA LEU A 156 -8.70 3.98 6.36
C LEU A 156 -8.22 4.36 4.96
N VAL A 157 -7.13 5.12 4.90
CA VAL A 157 -6.37 5.37 3.68
C VAL A 157 -5.28 4.30 3.62
N GLU A 158 -5.31 3.48 2.60
CA GLU A 158 -4.34 2.40 2.41
C GLU A 158 -3.76 2.47 1.00
N SER A 159 -2.44 2.56 0.90
CA SER A 159 -1.73 2.34 -0.35
C SER A 159 -1.04 0.98 -0.32
N TYR A 160 -0.99 0.34 -1.48
CA TYR A 160 -0.38 -0.96 -1.62
C TYR A 160 0.47 -1.06 -2.88
N SER A 161 1.53 -1.84 -2.78
CA SER A 161 2.46 -2.10 -3.87
C SER A 161 2.71 -3.59 -4.00
N TYR A 162 2.62 -4.10 -5.24
CA TYR A 162 3.03 -5.45 -5.57
C TYR A 162 4.42 -5.45 -6.19
N PRO A 163 5.23 -6.49 -5.99
CA PRO A 163 6.49 -6.63 -6.70
C PRO A 163 6.28 -6.69 -8.22
N ASP A 164 7.23 -6.17 -8.99
CA ASP A 164 7.12 -5.96 -10.42
C ASP A 164 6.99 -7.23 -11.26
N SER A 165 7.36 -8.37 -10.72
CA SER A 165 7.10 -9.68 -11.31
C SER A 165 6.79 -10.71 -10.24
N MET A 166 6.02 -11.73 -10.59
CA MET A 166 5.79 -12.90 -9.73
C MET A 166 7.08 -13.70 -9.48
N TYR A 167 8.18 -13.34 -10.12
CA TYR A 167 9.47 -14.01 -10.10
C TYR A 167 10.62 -13.05 -9.85
N THR A 168 10.38 -11.84 -9.35
CA THR A 168 11.50 -10.97 -9.09
C THR A 168 12.27 -11.40 -7.86
N ASP A 169 13.52 -11.28 -8.03
CA ASP A 169 14.69 -11.30 -7.21
C ASP A 169 14.54 -10.88 -5.73
N TRP A 170 13.39 -10.36 -5.34
CA TRP A 170 12.97 -10.13 -3.95
C TRP A 170 12.90 -11.41 -3.12
N TYR A 171 12.47 -12.52 -3.79
CA TYR A 171 12.21 -13.80 -3.13
C TYR A 171 13.28 -14.84 -3.42
N SER A 172 13.89 -14.77 -4.57
CA SER A 172 14.87 -15.78 -4.97
C SER A 172 16.21 -15.60 -4.27
N GLU A 173 16.65 -14.38 -4.00
CA GLU A 173 17.88 -14.11 -3.29
C GLU A 173 17.72 -13.81 -1.78
N PRO A 174 16.78 -12.94 -1.33
CA PRO A 174 16.66 -12.64 0.10
C PRO A 174 16.23 -13.81 0.97
N MET A 175 15.45 -14.76 0.45
CA MET A 175 15.05 -15.94 1.24
C MET A 175 16.22 -16.87 1.53
N ASN A 176 17.23 -16.88 0.66
CA ASN A 176 18.46 -17.65 0.88
C ASN A 176 19.60 -16.85 1.53
N THR A 177 19.43 -15.53 1.69
CA THR A 177 20.45 -14.64 2.27
C THR A 177 20.16 -14.24 3.70
N GLY A 178 18.95 -14.50 4.22
CA GLY A 178 18.62 -14.25 5.62
C GLY A 178 19.39 -15.19 6.57
N PRO A 179 19.67 -14.74 7.80
CA PRO A 179 20.34 -15.57 8.80
C PRO A 179 19.55 -16.84 9.09
N ASP A 180 20.25 -17.99 9.11
CA ASP A 180 19.71 -19.27 9.51
C ASP A 180 20.17 -19.62 10.95
N TRP A 181 19.42 -20.50 11.62
CA TRP A 181 19.80 -21.01 12.94
C TRP A 181 21.08 -21.85 12.92
N THR A 182 21.46 -22.36 11.75
CA THR A 182 22.70 -23.15 11.55
C THR A 182 23.92 -22.29 11.26
N ASP A 183 23.74 -20.98 10.95
CA ASP A 183 24.83 -20.10 10.59
C ASP A 183 25.76 -19.82 11.79
N THR A 184 27.05 -19.72 11.52
CA THR A 184 28.02 -19.17 12.47
C THR A 184 27.75 -17.67 12.70
N GLU A 185 28.34 -17.10 13.77
CA GLU A 185 28.18 -15.64 14.02
C GLU A 185 28.72 -14.79 12.85
N GLU A 186 29.82 -15.20 12.22
CA GLU A 186 30.40 -14.50 11.06
C GLU A 186 29.48 -14.59 9.83
N GLU A 187 28.97 -15.78 9.49
CA GLU A 187 28.02 -15.97 8.38
C GLU A 187 26.72 -15.20 8.60
N ARG A 188 26.25 -15.16 9.84
CA ARG A 188 25.06 -14.38 10.20
C ARG A 188 25.27 -12.90 10.01
N ALA A 189 26.42 -12.36 10.45
CA ALA A 189 26.76 -10.95 10.28
C ALA A 189 26.87 -10.58 8.79
N GLU A 190 27.52 -11.41 7.98
CA GLU A 190 27.64 -11.19 6.52
C GLU A 190 26.25 -11.21 5.82
N LYS A 191 25.38 -12.14 6.20
CA LYS A 191 24.03 -12.22 5.66
C LYS A 191 23.17 -11.02 6.08
N GLU A 192 23.28 -10.56 7.33
CA GLU A 192 22.60 -9.36 7.81
C GLU A 192 23.05 -8.10 7.06
N GLU A 193 24.36 -7.97 6.78
CA GLU A 193 24.91 -6.85 6.02
C GLU A 193 24.38 -6.84 4.57
N LYS A 194 24.46 -7.97 3.88
CA LYS A 194 23.92 -8.12 2.51
C LYS A 194 22.41 -7.83 2.44
N LEU A 195 21.66 -8.30 3.43
CA LEU A 195 20.23 -8.03 3.51
C LEU A 195 19.93 -6.54 3.73
N ALA A 196 20.74 -5.87 4.55
CA ALA A 196 20.62 -4.44 4.81
C ALA A 196 20.92 -3.61 3.55
N GLU A 197 21.97 -3.95 2.81
CA GLU A 197 22.30 -3.32 1.52
C GLU A 197 21.17 -3.50 0.51
N LEU A 198 20.69 -4.72 0.32
CA LEU A 198 19.57 -5.01 -0.59
C LEU A 198 18.31 -4.25 -0.18
N ALA A 199 18.03 -4.17 1.12
CA ALA A 199 16.88 -3.43 1.62
C ALA A 199 17.01 -1.92 1.32
N GLN A 200 18.17 -1.33 1.48
CA GLN A 200 18.42 0.08 1.18
C GLN A 200 18.26 0.39 -0.33
N ASP A 201 18.77 -0.49 -1.18
CA ASP A 201 18.78 -0.25 -2.62
C ASP A 201 17.42 -0.46 -3.27
N THR A 202 16.62 -1.40 -2.77
CA THR A 202 15.37 -1.81 -3.44
C THR A 202 14.12 -1.57 -2.60
N PHE A 203 14.10 -2.07 -1.38
CA PHE A 203 12.90 -2.09 -0.55
C PHE A 203 12.57 -0.71 0.03
N PHE A 204 13.55 -0.02 0.61
CA PHE A 204 13.32 1.27 1.25
C PHE A 204 12.83 2.34 0.29
N PRO A 205 13.43 2.53 -0.91
CA PRO A 205 12.92 3.51 -1.88
C PRO A 205 11.48 3.20 -2.33
N ARG A 206 11.13 1.92 -2.42
CA ARG A 206 9.78 1.51 -2.78
C ARG A 206 8.80 1.74 -1.64
N LEU A 207 9.17 1.36 -0.43
CA LEU A 207 8.37 1.60 0.77
C LEU A 207 8.10 3.08 0.99
N GLU A 208 9.11 3.94 0.82
CA GLU A 208 8.98 5.39 0.94
C GLU A 208 7.99 5.97 -0.08
N LYS A 209 7.93 5.44 -1.32
CA LYS A 209 6.92 5.84 -2.32
C LYS A 209 5.51 5.48 -1.85
N VAL A 210 5.30 4.27 -1.33
CA VAL A 210 4.00 3.82 -0.82
C VAL A 210 3.58 4.65 0.39
N ILE A 211 4.52 4.94 1.30
CA ILE A 211 4.30 5.84 2.44
C ILE A 211 3.91 7.24 1.94
N GLY A 212 4.64 7.78 0.98
CA GLY A 212 4.37 9.09 0.38
C GLY A 212 2.98 9.15 -0.24
N LEU A 213 2.58 8.13 -0.99
CA LEU A 213 1.26 8.03 -1.59
C LEU A 213 0.14 8.01 -0.52
N THR A 214 0.32 7.24 0.56
CA THR A 214 -0.65 7.18 1.67
C THR A 214 -0.79 8.54 2.36
N LYS A 215 0.34 9.22 2.64
CA LYS A 215 0.37 10.54 3.27
C LYS A 215 -0.30 11.61 2.40
N ALA A 216 0.01 11.62 1.10
CA ALA A 216 -0.57 12.54 0.13
C ALA A 216 -2.09 12.33 -0.01
N ALA A 217 -2.53 11.08 -0.12
CA ALA A 217 -3.96 10.76 -0.20
C ALA A 217 -4.73 11.17 1.06
N ARG A 218 -4.14 10.95 2.25
CA ARG A 218 -4.70 11.43 3.52
C ARG A 218 -4.81 12.94 3.53
N GLY A 219 -3.76 13.65 3.14
CA GLY A 219 -3.73 15.12 3.07
C GLY A 219 -4.81 15.66 2.14
N ALA A 220 -4.91 15.12 0.93
CA ALA A 220 -5.91 15.49 -0.06
C ALA A 220 -7.35 15.27 0.46
N ALA A 221 -7.63 14.10 1.04
CA ALA A 221 -8.97 13.81 1.59
C ALA A 221 -9.34 14.73 2.76
N LEU A 222 -8.39 15.06 3.64
CA LEU A 222 -8.62 15.98 4.76
C LEU A 222 -8.81 17.43 4.33
N THR A 223 -8.15 17.87 3.28
CA THR A 223 -8.33 19.24 2.72
C THR A 223 -9.77 19.48 2.29
N TRP A 224 -10.43 18.46 1.76
CA TRP A 224 -11.79 18.55 1.22
C TRP A 224 -12.86 17.86 2.07
N ARG A 225 -12.50 17.45 3.30
CA ARG A 225 -13.40 16.67 4.19
C ARG A 225 -14.74 17.33 4.46
N MET A 226 -14.78 18.67 4.55
CA MET A 226 -15.97 19.45 4.89
C MET A 226 -16.92 19.65 3.69
N GLY A 227 -16.53 19.25 2.49
CA GLY A 227 -17.26 19.59 1.28
C GLY A 227 -17.11 21.07 0.93
N THR A 228 -17.36 21.41 -0.33
CA THR A 228 -17.62 22.80 -0.72
C THR A 228 -19.04 23.12 -0.25
N PRO A 229 -19.26 24.21 0.50
CA PRO A 229 -20.61 24.73 0.63
C PRO A 229 -21.15 24.95 -0.79
N GLY A 230 -22.30 24.36 -1.07
CA GLY A 230 -22.99 24.50 -2.34
C GLY A 230 -23.41 25.92 -2.65
#